data_24780f1a32bf8fc299c63e87ccd58e21
#
_entry.id   24780f1a32bf8fc299c63e87ccd58e21
#
_cell.length_a   1.000
_cell.length_b   1.000
_cell.length_c   1.000
_cell.angle_alpha   90.00
_cell.angle_beta   90.00
_cell.angle_gamma   90.00
#
_symmetry.space_group_name_H-M   'P 1'
#
loop_
_entity.id
_entity.type
_entity.pdbx_description
1 polymer ?
#
loop_
_entity_poly.entity_id
_entity_poly.type
_entity_poly.pdbx_seq_one_letter_code
_entity_poly.pdbx_strand_id
1 'polypeptide(L)'
;MRNLRNIFCAIAAVGLMGGAVEAQKVVEIEVQGELRKVARSLILTTVGLEPGVELSQENVQQAVRDLQGLNVFEDIQIWGDPGSDGIKLIIMVEEYPALEGVRFKGQKKLKEKDMKEALALVNGQVIAPKDVVRGEQKILDLYREKGYLRAEIKGQTFAGEEEGKIFVQYDIEEGAKVQIKQIRVVQRRADGTLIDSRALPPRNPRRPQEWDGLGPEPRRLIGMMETKEKHWWRKGEFSGDTYDEDKQRFLAYYRSLGFQQAAISRDSVYYDSTRRHLYIDVEIDEGLQYRLGDVAWEGNSIFASDELVEKMELDKGMVYGRSGLELADLARFTYYEKGYLDTRVVPQETIHGDSISVAFQIFEGQPWTIRKVEIAGNTKTREKVIRREIELRPGDIYQQNLVQESQRRIFLLNFFKDVQIQPEYSPVEDERLVDLTFNVEERPTGQASMGAGYSDRDKLVGQIGLRVPNFRGMGQNLDF
;
A
#
# COMPACT_ATOMS: atom_id res chain seq x y z
N MET A 1 -25.72 22.52 -27.65
CA MET A 1 -27.08 22.71 -27.17
C MET A 1 -27.94 21.63 -27.80
N ARG A 2 -28.21 20.56 -27.09
CA ARG A 2 -29.32 19.64 -27.34
C ARG A 2 -29.61 18.90 -26.04
N ASN A 3 -30.60 19.38 -25.36
CA ASN A 3 -31.58 18.78 -24.44
C ASN A 3 -31.18 17.58 -23.60
N LEU A 4 -31.04 17.85 -22.30
CA LEU A 4 -31.47 16.94 -21.27
C LEU A 4 -32.90 16.46 -21.59
N ARG A 5 -33.05 15.28 -22.08
CA ARG A 5 -34.32 14.58 -22.16
C ARG A 5 -34.46 13.70 -20.95
N ASN A 6 -35.39 14.08 -20.12
CA ASN A 6 -35.93 13.41 -18.95
C ASN A 6 -35.91 11.89 -19.10
N ILE A 7 -35.34 11.24 -18.06
CA ILE A 7 -35.57 9.83 -17.80
C ILE A 7 -37.03 9.70 -17.37
N PHE A 8 -37.88 9.46 -18.32
CA PHE A 8 -39.22 8.96 -18.06
C PHE A 8 -39.14 7.43 -18.10
N CYS A 9 -39.17 6.77 -16.94
CA CYS A 9 -39.65 5.40 -16.87
C CYS A 9 -41.09 5.39 -17.34
N ALA A 10 -41.31 5.08 -18.60
CA ALA A 10 -42.65 4.80 -19.10
C ALA A 10 -43.08 3.42 -18.57
N ILE A 11 -43.66 3.43 -17.38
CA ILE A 11 -44.56 2.32 -16.98
C ILE A 11 -45.73 2.44 -17.93
N ALA A 12 -45.74 1.66 -19.00
CA ALA A 12 -46.93 1.50 -19.83
C ALA A 12 -48.00 0.84 -18.96
N ALA A 13 -48.93 1.65 -18.50
CA ALA A 13 -50.10 1.16 -17.81
C ALA A 13 -50.82 0.20 -18.75
N VAL A 14 -50.91 -1.06 -18.42
CA VAL A 14 -51.92 -1.96 -18.94
C VAL A 14 -53.24 -1.28 -18.66
N GLY A 15 -53.95 -0.86 -19.73
CA GLY A 15 -55.26 -0.20 -19.64
C GLY A 15 -56.25 -1.13 -18.93
N LEU A 16 -56.42 -0.92 -17.65
CA LEU A 16 -57.45 -1.54 -16.84
C LEU A 16 -58.81 -0.90 -17.20
N MET A 17 -59.49 -1.44 -18.21
CA MET A 17 -60.93 -1.36 -18.25
C MET A 17 -61.46 -2.22 -17.13
N GLY A 18 -62.30 -1.65 -16.28
CA GLY A 18 -62.86 -2.22 -15.06
C GLY A 18 -63.46 -3.61 -15.23
N GLY A 19 -62.75 -4.60 -14.78
CA GLY A 19 -63.14 -5.98 -14.55
C GLY A 19 -62.19 -6.56 -13.54
N ALA A 20 -62.64 -7.44 -12.64
CA ALA A 20 -61.82 -8.10 -11.64
C ALA A 20 -60.56 -8.70 -12.31
N VAL A 21 -59.35 -8.29 -11.82
CA VAL A 21 -58.07 -8.76 -12.34
C VAL A 21 -57.93 -10.21 -11.88
N GLU A 22 -58.28 -11.17 -12.69
CA GLU A 22 -57.78 -12.53 -12.53
C GLU A 22 -56.28 -12.49 -12.74
N ALA A 23 -55.52 -13.00 -11.79
CA ALA A 23 -54.05 -13.08 -11.86
C ALA A 23 -53.65 -13.90 -13.09
N GLN A 24 -53.15 -13.20 -14.13
CA GLN A 24 -52.79 -13.87 -15.39
C GLN A 24 -51.42 -14.50 -15.27
N LYS A 25 -51.30 -15.78 -15.65
CA LYS A 25 -50.05 -16.53 -15.62
C LYS A 25 -49.16 -16.22 -16.81
N VAL A 26 -47.86 -16.15 -16.59
CA VAL A 26 -46.88 -16.07 -17.68
C VAL A 26 -46.84 -17.40 -18.40
N VAL A 27 -47.08 -17.38 -19.73
CA VAL A 27 -47.03 -18.59 -20.56
C VAL A 27 -45.68 -18.71 -21.26
N GLU A 28 -45.15 -17.61 -21.73
CA GLU A 28 -43.88 -17.55 -22.48
C GLU A 28 -43.12 -16.27 -22.14
N ILE A 29 -41.78 -16.35 -22.14
CA ILE A 29 -40.92 -15.18 -21.97
C ILE A 29 -40.02 -15.07 -23.20
N GLU A 30 -40.11 -13.98 -23.90
CA GLU A 30 -39.30 -13.66 -25.06
C GLU A 30 -38.39 -12.47 -24.76
N VAL A 31 -37.08 -12.63 -25.05
CA VAL A 31 -36.11 -11.52 -24.94
C VAL A 31 -35.83 -10.98 -26.33
N GLN A 32 -36.10 -9.69 -26.51
CA GLN A 32 -35.85 -8.95 -27.74
C GLN A 32 -34.82 -7.85 -27.55
N GLY A 33 -34.05 -7.52 -28.58
CA GLY A 33 -33.02 -6.51 -28.58
C GLY A 33 -31.72 -7.00 -29.22
N GLU A 34 -30.86 -6.06 -29.56
CA GLU A 34 -29.53 -6.37 -30.10
C GLU A 34 -28.55 -6.73 -28.97
N LEU A 35 -28.54 -8.02 -28.61
CA LEU A 35 -27.64 -8.53 -27.60
C LEU A 35 -26.27 -8.82 -28.21
N ARG A 36 -25.25 -8.05 -27.81
CA ARG A 36 -23.89 -8.15 -28.33
C ARG A 36 -22.93 -8.86 -27.34
N LYS A 37 -23.12 -8.69 -26.06
CA LYS A 37 -22.25 -9.20 -24.99
C LYS A 37 -23.00 -9.96 -23.91
N VAL A 38 -24.25 -9.64 -23.67
CA VAL A 38 -25.05 -10.28 -22.63
C VAL A 38 -25.79 -11.49 -23.20
N ALA A 39 -25.62 -12.66 -22.60
CA ALA A 39 -26.34 -13.85 -23.00
C ALA A 39 -27.81 -13.73 -22.60
N ARG A 40 -28.72 -14.17 -23.48
CA ARG A 40 -30.20 -14.22 -23.21
C ARG A 40 -30.48 -15.01 -21.91
N SER A 41 -29.74 -16.09 -21.67
CA SER A 41 -29.86 -16.88 -20.44
C SER A 41 -29.63 -16.08 -19.18
N LEU A 42 -28.65 -15.15 -19.18
CA LEU A 42 -28.39 -14.27 -18.03
C LEU A 42 -29.58 -13.35 -17.75
N ILE A 43 -30.18 -12.78 -18.79
CA ILE A 43 -31.38 -11.93 -18.68
C ILE A 43 -32.52 -12.73 -18.05
N LEU A 44 -32.81 -13.92 -18.57
CA LEU A 44 -33.88 -14.77 -18.09
C LEU A 44 -33.67 -15.19 -16.63
N THR A 45 -32.42 -15.57 -16.27
CA THR A 45 -32.06 -15.94 -14.88
C THR A 45 -32.17 -14.74 -13.92
N THR A 46 -31.77 -13.54 -14.36
CA THR A 46 -31.82 -12.32 -13.54
C THR A 46 -33.25 -11.85 -13.30
N VAL A 47 -34.09 -11.97 -14.30
CA VAL A 47 -35.54 -11.60 -14.23
C VAL A 47 -36.28 -12.48 -13.21
N GLY A 48 -35.86 -13.76 -13.03
CA GLY A 48 -36.44 -14.65 -12.05
C GLY A 48 -37.93 -14.99 -12.28
N LEU A 49 -38.49 -14.66 -13.44
CA LEU A 49 -39.85 -15.03 -13.82
C LEU A 49 -39.79 -16.30 -14.67
N GLU A 50 -40.61 -17.27 -14.33
CA GLU A 50 -40.73 -18.52 -15.08
C GLU A 50 -42.15 -18.71 -15.63
N PRO A 51 -42.33 -19.47 -16.71
CA PRO A 51 -43.66 -19.85 -17.20
C PRO A 51 -44.46 -20.52 -16.07
N GLY A 52 -45.71 -20.06 -15.87
CA GLY A 52 -46.60 -20.53 -14.79
C GLY A 52 -46.68 -19.62 -13.58
N VAL A 53 -45.79 -18.65 -13.45
CA VAL A 53 -45.82 -17.63 -12.36
C VAL A 53 -46.92 -16.60 -12.62
N GLU A 54 -47.63 -16.21 -11.57
CA GLU A 54 -48.63 -15.12 -11.65
C GLU A 54 -47.92 -13.79 -11.80
N LEU A 55 -48.31 -13.03 -12.81
CA LEU A 55 -47.71 -11.72 -13.07
C LEU A 55 -48.34 -10.69 -12.09
N SER A 56 -47.47 -10.08 -11.29
CA SER A 56 -47.83 -8.93 -10.43
C SER A 56 -46.99 -7.70 -10.78
N GLN A 57 -47.51 -6.53 -10.51
CA GLN A 57 -46.77 -5.29 -10.71
C GLN A 57 -45.46 -5.28 -9.93
N GLU A 58 -45.44 -5.88 -8.76
CA GLU A 58 -44.30 -5.98 -7.88
C GLU A 58 -43.19 -6.85 -8.50
N ASN A 59 -43.53 -8.05 -9.05
CA ASN A 59 -42.60 -8.95 -9.69
C ASN A 59 -41.97 -8.31 -10.95
N VAL A 60 -42.76 -7.59 -11.75
CA VAL A 60 -42.20 -6.88 -12.93
C VAL A 60 -41.28 -5.76 -12.52
N GLN A 61 -41.65 -4.96 -11.51
CA GLN A 61 -40.78 -3.90 -11.01
C GLN A 61 -39.48 -4.46 -10.40
N GLN A 62 -39.56 -5.62 -9.73
CA GLN A 62 -38.37 -6.29 -9.19
C GLN A 62 -37.47 -6.77 -10.33
N ALA A 63 -38.03 -7.41 -11.35
CA ALA A 63 -37.29 -7.84 -12.53
C ALA A 63 -36.56 -6.69 -13.24
N VAL A 64 -37.22 -5.52 -13.38
CA VAL A 64 -36.59 -4.32 -13.94
C VAL A 64 -35.44 -3.83 -13.05
N ARG A 65 -35.62 -3.78 -11.71
CA ARG A 65 -34.54 -3.40 -10.78
C ARG A 65 -33.36 -4.34 -10.85
N ASP A 66 -33.61 -5.65 -10.94
CA ASP A 66 -32.57 -6.67 -10.99
C ASP A 66 -31.76 -6.57 -12.29
N LEU A 67 -32.46 -6.36 -13.44
CA LEU A 67 -31.81 -6.10 -14.73
C LEU A 67 -31.00 -4.78 -14.71
N GLN A 68 -31.54 -3.71 -14.12
CA GLN A 68 -30.82 -2.44 -13.95
C GLN A 68 -29.60 -2.62 -13.07
N GLY A 69 -29.67 -3.50 -12.08
CA GLY A 69 -28.55 -3.86 -11.20
C GLY A 69 -27.34 -4.42 -11.94
N LEU A 70 -27.53 -5.07 -13.08
CA LEU A 70 -26.45 -5.57 -13.94
C LEU A 70 -25.62 -4.44 -14.56
N ASN A 71 -26.17 -3.24 -14.69
CA ASN A 71 -25.51 -2.05 -15.24
C ASN A 71 -24.94 -2.20 -16.66
N VAL A 72 -25.54 -3.04 -17.47
CA VAL A 72 -25.13 -3.31 -18.85
C VAL A 72 -26.16 -2.83 -19.87
N PHE A 73 -27.33 -2.43 -19.44
CA PHE A 73 -28.42 -1.99 -20.30
C PHE A 73 -28.65 -0.48 -20.22
N GLU A 74 -28.82 0.15 -21.39
CA GLU A 74 -29.19 1.56 -21.53
C GLU A 74 -30.69 1.74 -21.35
N ASP A 75 -31.51 0.82 -21.97
CA ASP A 75 -32.95 0.79 -21.80
C ASP A 75 -33.46 -0.63 -21.51
N ILE A 76 -34.50 -0.70 -20.70
CA ILE A 76 -35.16 -1.94 -20.31
C ILE A 76 -36.64 -1.70 -20.31
N GLN A 77 -37.37 -2.41 -21.19
CA GLN A 77 -38.82 -2.37 -21.27
C GLN A 77 -39.37 -3.79 -21.14
N ILE A 78 -40.40 -3.96 -20.33
CA ILE A 78 -41.10 -5.24 -20.18
C ILE A 78 -42.58 -5.03 -20.61
N TRP A 79 -43.01 -5.78 -21.61
CA TRP A 79 -44.34 -5.74 -22.14
C TRP A 79 -45.03 -7.07 -21.93
N GLY A 80 -46.35 -7.02 -21.65
CA GLY A 80 -47.19 -8.20 -21.60
C GLY A 80 -48.11 -8.23 -22.80
N ASP A 81 -48.06 -9.31 -23.60
CA ASP A 81 -48.99 -9.56 -24.71
C ASP A 81 -50.03 -10.60 -24.24
N PRO A 82 -51.32 -10.20 -24.04
CA PRO A 82 -52.35 -11.07 -23.55
C PRO A 82 -52.82 -12.06 -24.62
N GLY A 83 -52.71 -13.36 -24.31
CA GLY A 83 -53.22 -14.48 -25.14
C GLY A 83 -54.37 -15.23 -24.50
N SER A 84 -54.91 -16.24 -25.22
CA SER A 84 -56.01 -17.09 -24.70
C SER A 84 -55.67 -17.88 -23.46
N ASP A 85 -54.39 -18.24 -23.27
CA ASP A 85 -53.93 -19.17 -22.23
C ASP A 85 -53.08 -18.46 -21.13
N GLY A 86 -52.94 -17.13 -21.24
CA GLY A 86 -52.17 -16.29 -20.28
C GLY A 86 -51.41 -15.14 -20.97
N ILE A 87 -50.37 -14.63 -20.34
CA ILE A 87 -49.57 -13.51 -20.85
C ILE A 87 -48.23 -14.00 -21.40
N LYS A 88 -47.90 -13.58 -22.64
CA LYS A 88 -46.55 -13.64 -23.18
C LYS A 88 -45.78 -12.40 -22.73
N LEU A 89 -44.67 -12.60 -21.96
CA LEU A 89 -43.82 -11.52 -21.49
C LEU A 89 -42.73 -11.23 -22.54
N ILE A 90 -42.64 -10.01 -22.99
CA ILE A 90 -41.62 -9.54 -23.93
C ILE A 90 -40.70 -8.59 -23.20
N ILE A 91 -39.43 -8.99 -23.02
CA ILE A 91 -38.37 -8.21 -22.37
C ILE A 91 -37.55 -7.58 -23.49
N MET A 92 -37.68 -6.28 -23.68
CA MET A 92 -36.90 -5.50 -24.62
C MET A 92 -35.75 -4.83 -23.91
N VAL A 93 -34.54 -5.08 -24.37
CA VAL A 93 -33.30 -4.52 -23.73
C VAL A 93 -32.40 -3.91 -24.79
N GLU A 94 -31.78 -2.80 -24.44
CA GLU A 94 -30.77 -2.15 -25.25
C GLU A 94 -29.46 -2.12 -24.41
N GLU A 95 -28.40 -2.73 -24.96
CA GLU A 95 -27.10 -2.74 -24.25
C GLU A 95 -26.38 -1.41 -24.40
N TYR A 96 -25.70 -0.96 -23.32
CA TYR A 96 -24.71 0.09 -23.45
C TYR A 96 -23.61 -0.32 -24.45
N PRO A 97 -22.97 0.64 -25.12
CA PRO A 97 -21.90 0.35 -26.06
C PRO A 97 -20.70 -0.27 -25.40
N ALA A 98 -19.96 -1.07 -26.16
CA ALA A 98 -18.70 -1.69 -25.70
C ALA A 98 -17.51 -0.73 -25.86
N LEU A 99 -16.55 -0.78 -24.96
CA LEU A 99 -15.33 0.01 -25.01
C LEU A 99 -14.42 -0.47 -26.15
N GLU A 100 -14.10 0.39 -27.08
CA GLU A 100 -13.06 0.16 -28.08
C GLU A 100 -11.68 0.59 -27.54
N GLY A 101 -11.62 1.67 -26.80
CA GLY A 101 -10.39 2.14 -26.18
C GLY A 101 -10.56 3.41 -25.37
N VAL A 102 -9.51 3.75 -24.61
CA VAL A 102 -9.45 4.96 -23.81
C VAL A 102 -8.38 5.89 -24.40
N ARG A 103 -8.73 7.17 -24.55
CA ARG A 103 -7.85 8.24 -25.02
C ARG A 103 -7.72 9.31 -23.93
N PHE A 104 -6.54 9.89 -23.83
CA PHE A 104 -6.28 11.00 -22.92
C PHE A 104 -5.81 12.20 -23.72
N LYS A 105 -6.26 13.39 -23.31
CA LYS A 105 -5.87 14.63 -23.97
C LYS A 105 -5.54 15.69 -22.93
N GLY A 106 -4.38 16.34 -23.10
CA GLY A 106 -3.94 17.43 -22.21
C GLY A 106 -2.97 16.98 -21.12
N GLN A 107 -2.80 15.69 -20.87
CA GLN A 107 -1.83 15.15 -19.90
C GLN A 107 -0.38 15.45 -20.35
N LYS A 108 0.44 15.86 -19.40
CA LYS A 108 1.90 16.11 -19.58
C LYS A 108 2.74 15.55 -18.44
N LYS A 109 2.12 15.35 -17.27
CA LYS A 109 2.80 15.04 -16.01
C LYS A 109 2.61 13.60 -15.56
N LEU A 110 1.43 13.02 -15.83
CA LEU A 110 1.17 11.60 -15.59
C LEU A 110 1.33 10.81 -16.89
N LYS A 111 1.79 9.58 -16.75
CA LYS A 111 1.92 8.65 -17.88
C LYS A 111 0.54 8.04 -18.18
N GLU A 112 0.26 7.83 -19.45
CA GLU A 112 -0.97 7.15 -19.87
C GLU A 112 -1.11 5.76 -19.25
N LYS A 113 0.02 5.05 -19.06
CA LYS A 113 0.03 3.73 -18.44
C LYS A 113 -0.57 3.76 -17.04
N ASP A 114 -0.14 4.70 -16.20
CA ASP A 114 -0.58 4.82 -14.82
C ASP A 114 -2.09 5.12 -14.74
N MET A 115 -2.58 5.99 -15.64
CA MET A 115 -4.00 6.32 -15.75
C MET A 115 -4.84 5.13 -16.24
N LYS A 116 -4.34 4.37 -17.22
CA LYS A 116 -5.01 3.15 -17.71
C LYS A 116 -5.12 2.09 -16.62
N GLU A 117 -4.05 1.90 -15.86
CA GLU A 117 -4.03 0.97 -14.71
C GLU A 117 -5.05 1.38 -13.63
N ALA A 118 -5.13 2.67 -13.30
CA ALA A 118 -6.10 3.17 -12.32
C ALA A 118 -7.54 3.03 -12.79
N LEU A 119 -7.81 3.28 -14.07
CA LEU A 119 -9.15 3.11 -14.64
C LEU A 119 -9.61 1.66 -14.57
N ALA A 120 -8.69 0.71 -14.79
CA ALA A 120 -8.98 -0.73 -14.87
C ALA A 120 -10.09 -1.07 -15.88
N LEU A 121 -10.17 -0.32 -16.98
CA LEU A 121 -11.11 -0.55 -18.07
C LEU A 121 -10.49 -1.48 -19.11
N VAL A 122 -11.28 -2.45 -19.58
CA VAL A 122 -10.83 -3.46 -20.54
C VAL A 122 -11.56 -3.27 -21.87
N ASN A 123 -10.83 -3.35 -22.97
CA ASN A 123 -11.45 -3.29 -24.29
C ASN A 123 -12.50 -4.40 -24.47
N GLY A 124 -13.64 -4.02 -25.03
CA GLY A 124 -14.79 -4.90 -25.16
C GLY A 124 -15.71 -4.95 -23.93
N GLN A 125 -15.39 -4.27 -22.84
CA GLN A 125 -16.26 -4.11 -21.68
C GLN A 125 -17.41 -3.14 -22.03
N VAL A 126 -18.61 -3.44 -21.56
CA VAL A 126 -19.77 -2.54 -21.66
C VAL A 126 -19.55 -1.32 -20.77
N ILE A 127 -19.79 -0.11 -21.26
CA ILE A 127 -19.53 1.16 -20.58
C ILE A 127 -20.82 1.94 -20.39
N ALA A 128 -21.25 2.03 -19.15
CA ALA A 128 -22.34 2.91 -18.76
C ALA A 128 -21.83 4.35 -18.49
N PRO A 129 -22.68 5.38 -18.60
CA PRO A 129 -22.28 6.79 -18.32
C PRO A 129 -21.64 6.97 -16.93
N LYS A 130 -22.08 6.23 -15.92
CA LYS A 130 -21.50 6.25 -14.57
C LYS A 130 -20.06 5.76 -14.51
N ASP A 131 -19.65 4.86 -15.42
CA ASP A 131 -18.27 4.34 -15.45
C ASP A 131 -17.31 5.40 -15.98
N VAL A 132 -17.78 6.25 -16.90
CA VAL A 132 -17.02 7.42 -17.38
C VAL A 132 -16.81 8.41 -16.23
N VAL A 133 -17.86 8.75 -15.47
CA VAL A 133 -17.77 9.65 -14.31
C VAL A 133 -16.89 9.06 -13.20
N ARG A 134 -17.00 7.75 -12.96
CA ARG A 134 -16.11 7.06 -12.02
C ARG A 134 -14.65 7.12 -12.49
N GLY A 135 -14.43 7.02 -13.79
CA GLY A 135 -13.12 7.18 -14.41
C GLY A 135 -12.55 8.59 -14.22
N GLU A 136 -13.37 9.64 -14.38
CA GLU A 136 -12.95 11.02 -14.06
C GLU A 136 -12.44 11.14 -12.64
N GLN A 137 -13.19 10.58 -11.68
CA GLN A 137 -12.83 10.64 -10.27
C GLN A 137 -11.51 9.89 -9.98
N LYS A 138 -11.34 8.69 -10.52
CA LYS A 138 -10.10 7.92 -10.37
C LYS A 138 -8.88 8.66 -10.92
N ILE A 139 -9.00 9.26 -12.10
CA ILE A 139 -7.90 10.06 -12.68
C ILE A 139 -7.64 11.31 -11.83
N LEU A 140 -8.70 11.99 -11.37
CA LEU A 140 -8.59 13.16 -10.52
C LEU A 140 -7.86 12.84 -9.21
N ASP A 141 -8.16 11.70 -8.60
CA ASP A 141 -7.50 11.26 -7.38
C ASP A 141 -6.01 10.98 -7.61
N LEU A 142 -5.63 10.33 -8.74
CA LEU A 142 -4.22 10.20 -9.13
C LEU A 142 -3.50 11.54 -9.28
N TYR A 143 -4.14 12.54 -9.88
CA TYR A 143 -3.56 13.88 -9.99
C TYR A 143 -3.41 14.54 -8.62
N ARG A 144 -4.40 14.36 -7.73
CA ARG A 144 -4.37 14.89 -6.36
C ARG A 144 -3.24 14.28 -5.54
N GLU A 145 -3.07 12.96 -5.59
CA GLU A 145 -1.95 12.24 -4.95
C GLU A 145 -0.59 12.79 -5.39
N LYS A 146 -0.46 13.14 -6.66
CA LYS A 146 0.77 13.75 -7.22
C LYS A 146 0.88 15.26 -6.98
N GLY A 147 -0.06 15.86 -6.21
CA GLY A 147 -0.04 17.26 -5.81
C GLY A 147 -0.64 18.24 -6.82
N TYR A 148 -1.34 17.75 -7.86
CA TYR A 148 -2.07 18.58 -8.82
C TYR A 148 -3.52 18.78 -8.35
N LEU A 149 -3.68 19.46 -7.23
CA LEU A 149 -4.98 19.63 -6.55
C LEU A 149 -5.98 20.54 -7.33
N ARG A 150 -5.52 21.14 -8.42
CA ARG A 150 -6.32 21.96 -9.33
C ARG A 150 -6.57 21.30 -10.66
N ALA A 151 -6.29 20.00 -10.77
CA ALA A 151 -6.61 19.24 -11.97
C ALA A 151 -8.13 19.17 -12.17
N GLU A 152 -8.56 19.33 -13.43
CA GLU A 152 -9.94 19.15 -13.86
C GLU A 152 -9.95 18.07 -14.93
N ILE A 153 -10.85 17.11 -14.80
CA ILE A 153 -10.99 15.98 -15.71
C ILE A 153 -12.42 15.94 -16.22
N LYS A 154 -12.56 15.80 -17.53
CA LYS A 154 -13.88 15.65 -18.19
C LYS A 154 -13.85 14.47 -19.14
N GLY A 155 -14.66 13.48 -18.87
CA GLY A 155 -14.85 12.31 -19.72
C GLY A 155 -15.91 12.55 -20.78
N GLN A 156 -15.65 12.12 -21.99
CA GLN A 156 -16.57 12.18 -23.11
C GLN A 156 -16.52 10.88 -23.88
N THR A 157 -17.64 10.49 -24.43
CA THR A 157 -17.75 9.29 -25.28
C THR A 157 -17.85 9.70 -26.77
N PHE A 158 -17.15 8.99 -27.62
CA PHE A 158 -17.15 9.17 -29.07
C PHE A 158 -17.48 7.83 -29.73
N ALA A 159 -18.16 7.86 -30.84
CA ALA A 159 -18.44 6.67 -31.65
C ALA A 159 -17.12 5.98 -32.04
N GLY A 160 -17.10 4.67 -31.91
CA GLY A 160 -15.97 3.83 -32.31
C GLY A 160 -15.92 3.64 -33.82
N GLU A 161 -14.91 2.92 -34.30
CA GLU A 161 -14.78 2.53 -35.70
C GLU A 161 -15.74 1.36 -36.04
N GLU A 162 -16.00 0.51 -35.07
CA GLU A 162 -16.96 -0.58 -35.16
C GLU A 162 -18.30 -0.18 -34.58
N GLU A 163 -19.38 -0.66 -35.22
CA GLU A 163 -20.77 -0.41 -34.78
C GLU A 163 -20.99 -0.96 -33.35
N GLY A 164 -21.61 -0.16 -32.48
CA GLY A 164 -21.86 -0.51 -31.08
C GLY A 164 -20.65 -0.44 -30.17
N LYS A 165 -19.54 0.13 -30.64
CA LYS A 165 -18.38 0.44 -29.81
C LYS A 165 -18.19 1.94 -29.66
N ILE A 166 -17.50 2.33 -28.54
CA ILE A 166 -17.17 3.71 -28.23
C ILE A 166 -15.72 3.85 -27.76
N PHE A 167 -15.16 5.02 -28.01
CA PHE A 167 -13.98 5.50 -27.31
C PHE A 167 -14.40 6.38 -26.14
N VAL A 168 -13.77 6.20 -25.00
CA VAL A 168 -13.86 7.14 -23.89
C VAL A 168 -12.64 8.04 -23.92
N GLN A 169 -12.84 9.34 -24.03
CA GLN A 169 -11.76 10.33 -23.98
C GLN A 169 -11.87 11.14 -22.70
N TYR A 170 -10.75 11.24 -21.96
CA TYR A 170 -10.63 12.13 -20.82
C TYR A 170 -9.82 13.36 -21.21
N ASP A 171 -10.47 14.52 -21.24
CA ASP A 171 -9.84 15.81 -21.40
C ASP A 171 -9.35 16.30 -20.04
N ILE A 172 -8.04 16.58 -19.94
CA ILE A 172 -7.34 16.80 -18.68
C ILE A 172 -6.73 18.21 -18.70
N GLU A 173 -7.13 19.01 -17.72
CA GLU A 173 -6.48 20.29 -17.38
C GLU A 173 -5.71 20.09 -16.08
N GLU A 174 -4.38 19.84 -16.17
CA GLU A 174 -3.56 19.47 -15.00
C GLU A 174 -3.43 20.57 -13.95
N GLY A 175 -3.46 21.82 -14.38
CA GLY A 175 -3.16 22.96 -13.51
C GLY A 175 -1.71 22.98 -13.06
N ALA A 176 -1.38 23.90 -12.17
CA ALA A 176 -0.06 23.97 -11.53
C ALA A 176 -0.08 23.23 -10.20
N LYS A 177 1.04 22.60 -9.83
CA LYS A 177 1.20 22.07 -8.47
C LYS A 177 1.03 23.17 -7.43
N VAL A 178 0.29 22.82 -6.38
CA VAL A 178 0.11 23.74 -5.25
C VAL A 178 1.35 23.71 -4.38
N GLN A 179 1.78 24.89 -3.91
CA GLN A 179 2.98 25.04 -3.11
C GLN A 179 2.64 25.21 -1.64
N ILE A 180 3.32 24.46 -0.79
CA ILE A 180 3.16 24.55 0.65
C ILE A 180 3.78 25.85 1.13
N LYS A 181 2.95 26.75 1.60
CA LYS A 181 3.37 28.03 2.15
C LYS A 181 3.80 27.91 3.60
N GLN A 182 3.11 27.04 4.35
CA GLN A 182 3.35 26.93 5.78
C GLN A 182 2.86 25.59 6.31
N ILE A 183 3.66 25.04 7.22
CA ILE A 183 3.31 23.88 8.04
C ILE A 183 3.27 24.33 9.50
N ARG A 184 2.20 24.02 10.19
CA ARG A 184 2.02 24.32 11.61
C ARG A 184 1.79 23.02 12.36
N VAL A 185 2.54 22.81 13.42
CA VAL A 185 2.32 21.71 14.35
C VAL A 185 1.95 22.30 15.70
N VAL A 186 0.84 21.85 16.25
CA VAL A 186 0.37 22.17 17.59
C VAL A 186 0.38 20.90 18.41
N GLN A 187 1.00 20.94 19.56
CA GLN A 187 1.06 19.80 20.49
C GLN A 187 0.18 20.12 21.68
N ARG A 188 -0.66 19.18 22.05
CA ARG A 188 -1.45 19.20 23.29
C ARG A 188 -0.81 18.23 24.27
N ARG A 189 -0.31 18.74 25.38
CA ARG A 189 0.23 17.93 26.48
C ARG A 189 -0.88 17.32 27.33
N ALA A 190 -0.55 16.31 28.13
CA ALA A 190 -1.47 15.66 29.05
C ALA A 190 -2.10 16.62 30.09
N ASP A 191 -1.41 17.69 30.46
CA ASP A 191 -1.91 18.76 31.35
C ASP A 191 -2.83 19.77 30.62
N GLY A 192 -3.09 19.58 29.33
CA GLY A 192 -3.87 20.47 28.47
C GLY A 192 -3.09 21.64 27.87
N THR A 193 -1.81 21.80 28.18
CA THR A 193 -0.95 22.85 27.61
C THR A 193 -0.82 22.68 26.11
N LEU A 194 -1.05 23.78 25.36
CA LEU A 194 -0.88 23.81 23.90
C LEU A 194 0.46 24.48 23.55
N ILE A 195 1.24 23.82 22.71
CA ILE A 195 2.52 24.31 22.21
C ILE A 195 2.42 24.44 20.69
N ASP A 196 2.49 25.67 20.20
CA ASP A 196 2.42 25.98 18.77
C ASP A 196 3.83 26.18 18.21
N SER A 197 4.17 25.48 17.16
CA SER A 197 5.46 25.64 16.45
C SER A 197 5.76 27.08 16.01
N ARG A 198 4.73 27.87 15.79
CA ARG A 198 4.86 29.30 15.38
C ARG A 198 5.10 30.23 16.56
N ALA A 199 4.57 29.90 17.73
CA ALA A 199 4.74 30.72 18.94
C ALA A 199 6.12 30.58 19.56
N LEU A 200 6.88 29.55 19.16
CA LEU A 200 8.23 29.35 19.65
C LEU A 200 9.19 30.46 19.18
N PRO A 201 10.04 30.99 20.07
CA PRO A 201 11.03 31.99 19.69
C PRO A 201 12.03 31.44 18.65
N PRO A 202 12.61 32.29 17.80
CA PRO A 202 13.58 31.86 16.80
C PRO A 202 14.78 31.18 17.44
N ARG A 203 15.24 30.04 16.86
CA ARG A 203 16.43 29.33 17.33
C ARG A 203 17.65 30.25 17.25
N ASN A 204 18.31 30.46 18.39
CA ASN A 204 19.60 31.12 18.43
C ASN A 204 20.71 30.06 18.41
N PRO A 205 21.51 29.94 17.33
CA PRO A 205 22.59 28.95 17.26
C PRO A 205 23.66 29.10 18.34
N ARG A 206 23.81 30.33 18.89
CA ARG A 206 24.81 30.65 19.95
C ARG A 206 24.28 30.37 21.35
N ARG A 207 22.98 30.23 21.53
CA ARG A 207 22.31 29.86 22.78
C ARG A 207 21.23 28.85 22.46
N PRO A 208 21.54 27.55 22.35
CA PRO A 208 20.54 26.52 22.20
C PRO A 208 19.57 26.63 23.38
N GLN A 209 18.32 26.91 23.06
CA GLN A 209 17.27 26.96 24.07
C GLN A 209 17.01 25.51 24.47
N GLU A 210 17.18 25.19 25.76
CA GLU A 210 16.79 23.89 26.27
C GLU A 210 15.29 23.71 26.12
N TRP A 211 14.92 22.61 25.50
CA TRP A 211 13.53 22.19 25.40
C TRP A 211 13.13 21.56 26.74
N ASP A 212 12.16 22.17 27.40
CA ASP A 212 11.70 21.78 28.74
C ASP A 212 10.58 20.71 28.73
N GLY A 213 10.12 20.32 27.53
CA GLY A 213 9.07 19.33 27.37
C GLY A 213 9.58 17.89 27.42
N LEU A 214 8.73 16.97 27.93
CA LEU A 214 9.01 15.53 27.88
C LEU A 214 8.93 14.99 26.45
N GLY A 215 8.00 15.53 25.63
CA GLY A 215 7.82 15.20 24.23
C GLY A 215 8.80 15.93 23.30
N PRO A 216 8.76 15.66 21.98
CA PRO A 216 9.63 16.29 21.01
C PRO A 216 9.24 17.78 20.78
N GLU A 217 10.23 18.63 20.51
CA GLU A 217 9.95 20.01 20.10
C GLU A 217 9.16 20.03 18.77
N PRO A 218 8.07 20.84 18.62
CA PRO A 218 7.25 20.88 17.40
C PRO A 218 8.06 21.15 16.11
N ARG A 219 9.09 21.98 16.20
CA ARG A 219 9.99 22.25 15.06
C ARG A 219 10.83 21.07 14.65
N ARG A 220 11.14 20.16 15.58
CA ARG A 220 11.86 18.91 15.27
C ARG A 220 10.98 18.00 14.43
N LEU A 221 9.68 17.94 14.74
CA LEU A 221 8.71 17.19 13.94
C LEU A 221 8.66 17.74 12.51
N ILE A 222 8.50 19.08 12.32
CA ILE A 222 8.55 19.71 11.01
C ILE A 222 9.88 19.42 10.30
N GLY A 223 10.98 19.37 11.04
CA GLY A 223 12.30 18.99 10.53
C GLY A 223 12.37 17.58 9.98
N MET A 224 11.64 16.63 10.58
CA MET A 224 11.59 15.21 10.21
C MET A 224 10.70 14.92 9.00
N MET A 225 9.72 15.78 8.69
CA MET A 225 8.85 15.61 7.53
C MET A 225 9.66 15.54 6.24
N GLU A 226 9.19 14.76 5.28
CA GLU A 226 9.60 14.88 3.88
C GLU A 226 8.81 15.98 3.18
N THR A 227 7.56 16.17 3.58
CA THR A 227 6.74 17.32 3.21
C THR A 227 7.40 18.61 3.70
N LYS A 228 7.76 19.52 2.79
CA LYS A 228 8.50 20.76 3.13
C LYS A 228 7.80 21.99 2.62
N GLU A 229 7.90 23.08 3.39
CA GLU A 229 7.53 24.40 2.94
C GLU A 229 8.35 24.84 1.74
N LYS A 230 7.74 25.66 0.87
CA LYS A 230 8.46 26.30 -0.24
C LYS A 230 9.56 27.21 0.30
N HIS A 231 10.76 27.03 -0.24
CA HIS A 231 11.90 27.91 -0.01
C HIS A 231 12.58 28.26 -1.35
N TRP A 232 13.51 29.24 -1.39
CA TRP A 232 14.17 29.62 -2.64
C TRP A 232 14.92 28.46 -3.33
N TRP A 233 15.34 27.43 -2.58
CA TRP A 233 15.97 26.21 -3.13
C TRP A 233 15.07 24.97 -3.11
N ARG A 234 13.85 25.07 -2.62
CA ARG A 234 12.88 23.95 -2.53
C ARG A 234 11.56 24.35 -3.16
N LYS A 235 11.00 23.46 -3.98
CA LYS A 235 9.74 23.71 -4.66
C LYS A 235 8.53 23.73 -3.72
N GLY A 236 8.60 22.99 -2.59
CA GLY A 236 7.51 22.88 -1.61
C GLY A 236 6.23 22.32 -2.24
N GLU A 237 6.36 21.30 -3.07
CA GLU A 237 5.23 20.62 -3.70
C GLU A 237 4.56 19.71 -2.69
N PHE A 238 3.23 19.64 -2.70
CA PHE A 238 2.45 18.75 -1.83
C PHE A 238 2.23 17.41 -2.49
N SER A 239 2.40 16.33 -1.72
CA SER A 239 1.99 14.96 -2.06
C SER A 239 1.21 14.40 -0.87
N GLY A 240 0.01 13.87 -1.13
CA GLY A 240 -0.84 13.26 -0.11
C GLY A 240 -0.15 12.07 0.55
N ASP A 241 0.39 11.15 -0.25
CA ASP A 241 1.07 9.94 0.23
C ASP A 241 2.25 10.28 1.15
N THR A 242 3.12 11.21 0.69
CA THR A 242 4.27 11.66 1.48
C THR A 242 3.84 12.30 2.81
N TYR A 243 2.73 13.03 2.79
CA TYR A 243 2.20 13.64 4.00
C TYR A 243 1.60 12.61 4.96
N ASP A 244 0.94 11.57 4.45
CA ASP A 244 0.43 10.47 5.26
C ASP A 244 1.57 9.66 5.90
N GLU A 245 2.66 9.43 5.17
CA GLU A 245 3.89 8.84 5.72
C GLU A 245 4.50 9.72 6.82
N ASP A 246 4.52 11.04 6.64
CA ASP A 246 5.01 11.98 7.67
C ASP A 246 4.17 11.89 8.96
N LYS A 247 2.85 11.77 8.85
CA LYS A 247 1.96 11.58 10.00
C LYS A 247 2.28 10.27 10.75
N GLN A 248 2.48 9.17 10.02
CA GLN A 248 2.88 7.90 10.64
C GLN A 248 4.25 8.00 11.31
N ARG A 249 5.19 8.70 10.70
CA ARG A 249 6.53 8.96 11.24
C ARG A 249 6.47 9.77 12.54
N PHE A 250 5.54 10.73 12.64
CA PHE A 250 5.30 11.46 13.89
C PHE A 250 4.85 10.52 15.00
N LEU A 251 3.82 9.72 14.75
CA LEU A 251 3.28 8.81 15.75
C LEU A 251 4.30 7.75 16.18
N ALA A 252 5.06 7.21 15.23
CA ALA A 252 6.14 6.28 15.53
C ALA A 252 7.21 6.93 16.42
N TYR A 253 7.58 8.18 16.13
CA TYR A 253 8.54 8.92 16.93
C TYR A 253 8.02 9.20 18.36
N TYR A 254 6.74 9.59 18.52
CA TYR A 254 6.14 9.75 19.83
C TYR A 254 6.14 8.44 20.63
N ARG A 255 5.77 7.34 19.98
CA ARG A 255 5.79 6.01 20.62
C ARG A 255 7.18 5.63 21.09
N SER A 256 8.21 5.89 20.28
CA SER A 256 9.60 5.62 20.66
C SER A 256 10.08 6.43 21.88
N LEU A 257 9.41 7.54 22.19
CA LEU A 257 9.63 8.37 23.36
C LEU A 257 8.68 8.01 24.54
N GLY A 258 7.92 6.92 24.43
CA GLY A 258 7.02 6.44 25.48
C GLY A 258 5.60 6.99 25.43
N PHE A 259 5.25 7.83 24.48
CA PHE A 259 3.89 8.36 24.31
C PHE A 259 3.03 7.39 23.48
N GLN A 260 2.67 6.26 24.07
CA GLN A 260 2.00 5.17 23.36
C GLN A 260 0.60 5.54 22.87
N GLN A 261 -0.07 6.48 23.51
CA GLN A 261 -1.39 6.96 23.17
C GLN A 261 -1.38 8.24 22.32
N ALA A 262 -0.20 8.68 21.85
CA ALA A 262 -0.11 9.85 21.00
C ALA A 262 -0.97 9.68 19.73
N ALA A 263 -1.76 10.69 19.43
CA ALA A 263 -2.69 10.68 18.31
C ALA A 263 -2.74 12.04 17.62
N ILE A 264 -3.00 12.04 16.32
CA ILE A 264 -3.32 13.26 15.59
C ILE A 264 -4.79 13.56 15.84
N SER A 265 -5.06 14.58 16.66
CA SER A 265 -6.42 14.98 17.05
C SER A 265 -7.09 15.82 15.97
N ARG A 266 -6.30 16.55 15.19
CA ARG A 266 -6.78 17.36 14.07
C ARG A 266 -5.74 17.40 12.96
N ASP A 267 -6.21 17.23 11.73
CA ASP A 267 -5.44 17.35 10.51
C ASP A 267 -6.21 18.23 9.53
N SER A 268 -5.61 19.32 9.10
CA SER A 268 -6.26 20.28 8.20
C SER A 268 -5.29 20.72 7.12
N VAL A 269 -5.67 20.44 5.89
CA VAL A 269 -4.97 20.89 4.68
C VAL A 269 -5.90 21.85 3.94
N TYR A 270 -5.54 23.11 3.83
CA TYR A 270 -6.41 24.15 3.25
C TYR A 270 -5.65 25.13 2.37
N TYR A 271 -6.39 25.83 1.51
CA TYR A 271 -5.84 26.81 0.58
C TYR A 271 -6.04 28.24 1.05
N ASP A 272 -5.18 29.12 0.57
CA ASP A 272 -5.48 30.57 0.58
C ASP A 272 -6.63 30.90 -0.40
N SER A 273 -7.13 32.13 -0.35
CA SER A 273 -8.20 32.61 -1.23
C SER A 273 -7.84 32.54 -2.73
N THR A 274 -6.56 32.55 -3.06
CA THR A 274 -6.05 32.46 -4.45
C THR A 274 -5.88 31.03 -4.94
N ARG A 275 -6.02 30.02 -4.07
CA ARG A 275 -5.75 28.58 -4.32
C ARG A 275 -4.34 28.30 -4.88
N ARG A 276 -3.37 29.20 -4.62
CA ARG A 276 -1.97 29.01 -5.05
C ARG A 276 -1.09 28.46 -3.96
N HIS A 277 -1.45 28.68 -2.70
CA HIS A 277 -0.69 28.25 -1.54
C HIS A 277 -1.53 27.32 -0.68
N LEU A 278 -0.85 26.29 -0.18
CA LEU A 278 -1.38 25.31 0.75
C LEU A 278 -0.85 25.57 2.14
N TYR A 279 -1.71 25.42 3.12
CA TYR A 279 -1.39 25.48 4.54
C TYR A 279 -1.72 24.11 5.15
N ILE A 280 -0.87 23.65 6.03
CA ILE A 280 -1.02 22.39 6.73
C ILE A 280 -0.98 22.70 8.22
N ASP A 281 -2.05 22.37 8.93
CA ASP A 281 -2.14 22.47 10.39
C ASP A 281 -2.37 21.08 10.96
N VAL A 282 -1.42 20.59 11.77
CA VAL A 282 -1.50 19.30 12.47
C VAL A 282 -1.54 19.54 13.95
N GLU A 283 -2.57 19.03 14.61
CA GLU A 283 -2.70 19.03 16.07
C GLU A 283 -2.47 17.61 16.59
N ILE A 284 -1.52 17.46 17.51
CA ILE A 284 -1.12 16.19 18.08
C ILE A 284 -1.45 16.22 19.57
N ASP A 285 -2.23 15.26 20.00
CA ASP A 285 -2.43 14.97 21.43
C ASP A 285 -1.34 13.97 21.85
N GLU A 286 -0.44 14.41 22.73
CA GLU A 286 0.69 13.58 23.16
C GLU A 286 0.27 12.47 24.10
N GLY A 287 -0.76 12.70 24.92
CA GLY A 287 -1.13 11.81 26.00
C GLY A 287 -0.07 11.75 27.11
N LEU A 288 -0.07 10.66 27.88
CA LEU A 288 0.90 10.42 28.94
C LEU A 288 2.17 9.76 28.36
N GLN A 289 3.33 10.11 28.94
CA GLN A 289 4.56 9.38 28.72
C GLN A 289 4.59 8.17 29.66
N TYR A 290 4.62 6.98 29.09
CA TYR A 290 4.64 5.73 29.83
C TYR A 290 6.04 5.26 30.14
N ARG A 291 6.19 4.61 31.29
CA ARG A 291 7.41 3.92 31.73
C ARG A 291 7.15 2.42 31.85
N LEU A 292 8.18 1.64 31.65
CA LEU A 292 8.11 0.19 31.84
C LEU A 292 7.90 -0.12 33.34
N GLY A 293 6.81 -0.84 33.62
CA GLY A 293 6.50 -1.39 34.93
C GLY A 293 7.19 -2.71 35.20
N ASP A 294 6.46 -3.66 35.77
CA ASP A 294 6.94 -5.02 35.98
C ASP A 294 6.90 -5.83 34.70
N VAL A 295 7.91 -6.68 34.49
CA VAL A 295 7.98 -7.63 33.37
C VAL A 295 7.88 -9.05 33.96
N ALA A 296 6.94 -9.82 33.45
CA ALA A 296 6.73 -11.21 33.84
C ALA A 296 6.87 -12.14 32.63
N TRP A 297 7.39 -13.33 32.87
CA TRP A 297 7.62 -14.35 31.84
C TRP A 297 6.97 -15.67 32.27
N GLU A 298 6.24 -16.28 31.35
CA GLU A 298 5.64 -17.61 31.55
C GLU A 298 5.99 -18.51 30.36
N GLY A 299 6.38 -19.77 30.65
CA GLY A 299 6.70 -20.76 29.62
C GLY A 299 8.13 -20.71 29.09
N ASN A 300 9.02 -19.89 29.70
CA ASN A 300 10.43 -19.74 29.35
C ASN A 300 11.30 -20.78 30.09
N SER A 301 11.48 -21.96 29.49
CA SER A 301 12.32 -23.02 30.04
C SER A 301 13.79 -22.98 29.54
N ILE A 302 14.01 -22.43 28.35
CA ILE A 302 15.30 -22.34 27.67
C ILE A 302 16.16 -21.19 28.20
N PHE A 303 15.53 -20.10 28.55
CA PHE A 303 16.19 -18.91 29.11
C PHE A 303 15.59 -18.59 30.48
N ALA A 304 16.43 -18.24 31.42
CA ALA A 304 15.97 -17.70 32.70
C ALA A 304 15.31 -16.32 32.48
N SER A 305 14.32 -15.96 33.32
CA SER A 305 13.65 -14.66 33.22
C SER A 305 14.63 -13.48 33.30
N ASP A 306 15.61 -13.57 34.19
CA ASP A 306 16.64 -12.53 34.36
C ASP A 306 17.53 -12.42 33.10
N GLU A 307 17.85 -13.56 32.47
CA GLU A 307 18.62 -13.58 31.22
C GLU A 307 17.86 -12.91 30.07
N LEU A 308 16.54 -13.10 29.97
CA LEU A 308 15.72 -12.42 28.97
C LEU A 308 15.66 -10.91 29.21
N VAL A 309 15.51 -10.50 30.47
CA VAL A 309 15.52 -9.08 30.87
C VAL A 309 16.84 -8.42 30.50
N GLU A 310 17.98 -9.09 30.79
CA GLU A 310 19.33 -8.59 30.48
C GLU A 310 19.55 -8.50 28.94
N LYS A 311 19.24 -9.58 28.20
CA LYS A 311 19.41 -9.62 26.74
C LYS A 311 18.56 -8.59 25.99
N MET A 312 17.39 -8.27 26.54
CA MET A 312 16.48 -7.29 25.96
C MET A 312 16.70 -5.87 26.49
N GLU A 313 17.64 -5.69 27.42
CA GLU A 313 17.96 -4.41 28.08
C GLU A 313 16.69 -3.75 28.69
N LEU A 314 15.93 -4.54 29.47
CA LEU A 314 14.69 -4.10 30.09
C LEU A 314 14.91 -3.67 31.54
N ASP A 315 14.90 -2.38 31.79
CA ASP A 315 15.01 -1.82 33.15
C ASP A 315 13.63 -1.26 33.60
N LYS A 316 13.22 -1.65 34.81
CA LYS A 316 12.01 -1.09 35.41
C LYS A 316 12.13 0.44 35.55
N GLY A 317 11.12 1.17 35.10
CA GLY A 317 11.11 2.63 35.09
C GLY A 317 11.75 3.28 33.89
N MET A 318 12.36 2.52 32.96
CA MET A 318 12.80 3.07 31.67
C MET A 318 11.59 3.58 30.87
N VAL A 319 11.85 4.45 29.90
CA VAL A 319 10.80 4.92 28.99
C VAL A 319 10.25 3.75 28.18
N TYR A 320 8.93 3.56 28.17
CA TYR A 320 8.27 2.51 27.40
C TYR A 320 8.18 2.92 25.92
N GLY A 321 9.31 2.89 25.25
CA GLY A 321 9.45 3.33 23.86
C GLY A 321 9.19 2.26 22.80
N ARG A 322 8.99 1.01 23.22
CA ARG A 322 8.64 -0.14 22.38
C ARG A 322 7.37 -0.77 22.91
N SER A 323 6.45 -1.09 22.03
CA SER A 323 5.21 -1.79 22.39
C SER A 323 5.49 -3.22 22.86
N GLY A 324 4.56 -3.83 23.59
CA GLY A 324 4.67 -5.23 23.99
C GLY A 324 4.85 -6.18 22.79
N LEU A 325 4.27 -5.87 21.63
CA LEU A 325 4.49 -6.65 20.40
C LEU A 325 5.93 -6.54 19.89
N GLU A 326 6.51 -5.33 19.89
CA GLU A 326 7.92 -5.13 19.51
C GLU A 326 8.87 -5.81 20.49
N LEU A 327 8.55 -5.79 21.78
CA LEU A 327 9.29 -6.52 22.80
C LEU A 327 9.14 -8.04 22.65
N ALA A 328 7.95 -8.53 22.30
CA ALA A 328 7.72 -9.94 22.00
C ALA A 328 8.53 -10.42 20.78
N ASP A 329 8.63 -9.59 19.74
CA ASP A 329 9.47 -9.86 18.57
C ASP A 329 10.96 -9.93 18.94
N LEU A 330 11.42 -9.05 19.81
CA LEU A 330 12.79 -9.06 20.31
C LEU A 330 13.07 -10.32 21.15
N ALA A 331 12.14 -10.70 22.04
CA ALA A 331 12.23 -11.96 22.78
C ALA A 331 12.27 -13.16 21.82
N ARG A 332 11.37 -13.21 20.84
CA ARG A 332 11.36 -14.28 19.83
C ARG A 332 12.69 -14.38 19.07
N PHE A 333 13.28 -13.24 18.73
CA PHE A 333 14.58 -13.21 18.08
C PHE A 333 15.69 -13.86 18.91
N THR A 334 15.65 -13.67 20.24
CA THR A 334 16.58 -14.34 21.18
C THR A 334 16.45 -15.87 21.12
N TYR A 335 15.23 -16.39 20.97
CA TYR A 335 15.01 -17.83 20.77
C TYR A 335 15.50 -18.32 19.41
N TYR A 336 15.39 -17.51 18.37
CA TYR A 336 15.91 -17.84 17.02
C TYR A 336 17.44 -17.99 17.01
N GLU A 337 18.15 -17.28 17.90
CA GLU A 337 19.60 -17.49 18.09
C GLU A 337 19.95 -18.89 18.62
N LYS A 338 19.00 -19.57 19.24
CA LYS A 338 19.12 -20.95 19.73
C LYS A 338 18.47 -21.97 18.81
N GLY A 339 17.91 -21.53 17.67
CA GLY A 339 17.27 -22.41 16.69
C GLY A 339 15.78 -22.68 16.89
N TYR A 340 15.14 -22.06 17.86
CA TYR A 340 13.72 -22.24 18.16
C TYR A 340 12.84 -21.37 17.25
N LEU A 341 12.70 -21.75 15.98
CA LEU A 341 12.02 -20.94 14.97
C LEU A 341 10.48 -20.92 15.10
N ASP A 342 9.90 -21.90 15.79
CA ASP A 342 8.47 -21.96 16.07
C ASP A 342 8.04 -21.17 17.30
N THR A 343 8.99 -20.52 17.98
CA THR A 343 8.70 -19.79 19.21
C THR A 343 7.65 -18.70 18.94
N ARG A 344 6.61 -18.72 19.76
CA ARG A 344 5.58 -17.69 19.80
C ARG A 344 5.64 -17.00 21.15
N VAL A 345 5.65 -15.68 21.14
CA VAL A 345 5.63 -14.84 22.32
C VAL A 345 4.41 -13.95 22.25
N VAL A 346 3.54 -14.06 23.24
CA VAL A 346 2.28 -13.30 23.31
C VAL A 346 2.40 -12.31 24.47
N PRO A 347 2.45 -11.00 24.21
CA PRO A 347 2.50 -9.99 25.26
C PRO A 347 1.09 -9.68 25.78
N GLN A 348 0.99 -9.44 27.08
CA GLN A 348 -0.17 -8.85 27.76
C GLN A 348 0.27 -7.58 28.46
N GLU A 349 -0.21 -6.44 28.00
CA GLU A 349 0.08 -5.13 28.59
C GLU A 349 -0.99 -4.76 29.62
N THR A 350 -0.58 -4.25 30.78
CA THR A 350 -1.46 -3.73 31.81
C THR A 350 -1.00 -2.34 32.21
N ILE A 351 -1.90 -1.36 32.04
CA ILE A 351 -1.63 0.06 32.34
C ILE A 351 -1.95 0.35 33.79
N HIS A 352 -0.98 0.90 34.52
CA HIS A 352 -1.11 1.36 35.90
C HIS A 352 -0.63 2.82 36.01
N GLY A 353 -1.56 3.78 35.89
CA GLY A 353 -1.21 5.20 35.91
C GLY A 353 -0.33 5.58 34.72
N ASP A 354 0.94 5.93 34.97
CA ASP A 354 1.95 6.27 33.96
C ASP A 354 2.94 5.12 33.66
N SER A 355 2.65 3.92 34.13
CA SER A 355 3.47 2.75 33.85
C SER A 355 2.71 1.63 33.16
N ILE A 356 3.42 0.89 32.30
CA ILE A 356 2.92 -0.28 31.58
C ILE A 356 3.71 -1.49 32.03
N SER A 357 3.03 -2.44 32.68
CA SER A 357 3.59 -3.75 32.98
C SER A 357 3.27 -4.72 31.86
N VAL A 358 4.22 -5.60 31.52
CA VAL A 358 4.07 -6.56 30.42
C VAL A 358 4.29 -7.98 30.93
N ALA A 359 3.31 -8.85 30.72
CA ALA A 359 3.43 -10.27 30.91
C ALA A 359 3.57 -10.97 29.56
N PHE A 360 4.64 -11.76 29.39
CA PHE A 360 4.88 -12.52 28.17
C PHE A 360 4.57 -13.99 28.39
N GLN A 361 3.68 -14.54 27.55
CA GLN A 361 3.44 -15.97 27.47
C GLN A 361 4.24 -16.55 26.30
N ILE A 362 5.14 -17.49 26.58
CA ILE A 362 6.09 -18.04 25.63
C ILE A 362 5.72 -19.51 25.34
N PHE A 363 5.67 -19.82 24.05
CA PHE A 363 5.54 -21.18 23.52
C PHE A 363 6.83 -21.49 22.75
N GLU A 364 7.79 -22.14 23.40
CA GLU A 364 9.16 -22.24 22.90
C GLU A 364 9.31 -23.13 21.65
N GLY A 365 8.50 -24.20 21.56
CA GLY A 365 8.64 -25.18 20.48
C GLY A 365 9.87 -26.07 20.65
N GLN A 366 10.46 -26.48 19.54
CA GLN A 366 11.68 -27.30 19.48
C GLN A 366 12.72 -26.67 18.54
N PRO A 367 14.04 -26.96 18.73
CA PRO A 367 15.07 -26.40 17.86
C PRO A 367 15.01 -27.03 16.47
N TRP A 368 15.28 -26.22 15.45
CA TRP A 368 15.36 -26.64 14.06
C TRP A 368 16.80 -26.94 13.67
N THR A 369 16.98 -27.99 12.86
CA THR A 369 18.28 -28.44 12.36
C THR A 369 18.42 -28.11 10.89
N ILE A 370 19.59 -27.66 10.48
CA ILE A 370 19.89 -27.40 9.08
C ILE A 370 20.08 -28.71 8.35
N ARG A 371 19.22 -29.00 7.38
CA ARG A 371 19.34 -30.18 6.53
C ARG A 371 20.31 -29.94 5.38
N LYS A 372 20.25 -28.77 4.74
CA LYS A 372 20.98 -28.45 3.54
C LYS A 372 21.37 -26.97 3.49
N VAL A 373 22.55 -26.69 2.92
CA VAL A 373 22.99 -25.34 2.62
C VAL A 373 23.33 -25.23 1.15
N GLU A 374 22.54 -24.50 0.40
CA GLU A 374 22.70 -24.29 -1.04
C GLU A 374 23.17 -22.87 -1.35
N ILE A 375 23.81 -22.72 -2.50
CA ILE A 375 24.27 -21.44 -3.04
C ILE A 375 23.73 -21.36 -4.48
N ALA A 376 23.05 -20.27 -4.80
CA ALA A 376 22.47 -20.03 -6.11
C ALA A 376 22.82 -18.64 -6.64
N GLY A 377 22.79 -18.44 -7.97
CA GLY A 377 23.04 -17.14 -8.60
C GLY A 377 24.52 -16.83 -8.87
N ASN A 378 25.45 -17.67 -8.41
CA ASN A 378 26.88 -17.51 -8.66
C ASN A 378 27.28 -18.02 -10.06
N THR A 379 27.36 -17.12 -11.03
CA THR A 379 27.71 -17.45 -12.43
C THR A 379 29.20 -17.40 -12.70
N LYS A 380 29.94 -16.48 -12.07
CA LYS A 380 31.38 -16.27 -12.22
C LYS A 380 32.18 -16.72 -11.02
N THR A 381 31.64 -16.42 -9.81
CA THR A 381 32.29 -16.74 -8.55
C THR A 381 32.12 -18.22 -8.25
N ARG A 382 33.23 -18.89 -7.99
CA ARG A 382 33.19 -20.31 -7.61
C ARG A 382 32.54 -20.51 -6.26
N GLU A 383 31.71 -21.52 -6.15
CA GLU A 383 30.97 -21.85 -4.94
C GLU A 383 31.84 -21.87 -3.67
N LYS A 384 33.05 -22.46 -3.76
CA LYS A 384 33.97 -22.53 -2.62
C LYS A 384 34.34 -21.16 -2.03
N VAL A 385 34.29 -20.07 -2.83
CA VAL A 385 34.58 -18.71 -2.36
C VAL A 385 33.47 -18.19 -1.49
N ILE A 386 32.24 -18.53 -1.80
CA ILE A 386 31.04 -18.16 -1.03
C ILE A 386 30.93 -19.10 0.18
N ARG A 387 31.06 -20.39 -0.02
CA ARG A 387 30.88 -21.42 1.01
C ARG A 387 31.82 -21.26 2.20
N ARG A 388 33.06 -20.78 1.99
CA ARG A 388 34.00 -20.53 3.10
C ARG A 388 33.57 -19.38 4.03
N GLU A 389 32.69 -18.51 3.56
CA GLU A 389 32.12 -17.39 4.34
C GLU A 389 30.87 -17.82 5.12
N ILE A 390 30.34 -19.01 4.86
CA ILE A 390 29.18 -19.58 5.54
C ILE A 390 29.68 -20.43 6.70
N GLU A 391 29.27 -20.06 7.93
CA GLU A 391 29.65 -20.78 9.15
C GLU A 391 28.77 -21.99 9.44
N LEU A 392 27.55 -22.00 8.90
CA LEU A 392 26.55 -23.03 9.11
C LEU A 392 26.77 -24.25 8.23
N ARG A 393 26.56 -25.44 8.77
CA ARG A 393 26.72 -26.72 8.07
C ARG A 393 25.48 -27.58 8.21
N PRO A 394 25.23 -28.49 7.25
CA PRO A 394 24.21 -29.53 7.44
C PRO A 394 24.44 -30.32 8.72
N GLY A 395 23.38 -30.48 9.53
CA GLY A 395 23.41 -31.10 10.85
C GLY A 395 23.55 -30.14 12.02
N ASP A 396 23.93 -28.87 11.77
CA ASP A 396 23.96 -27.86 12.83
C ASP A 396 22.55 -27.42 13.23
N ILE A 397 22.39 -27.02 14.48
CA ILE A 397 21.19 -26.30 14.91
C ILE A 397 21.17 -24.93 14.21
N TYR A 398 20.01 -24.51 13.72
CA TYR A 398 19.83 -23.21 13.12
C TYR A 398 20.18 -22.10 14.12
N GLN A 399 20.93 -21.10 13.69
CA GLN A 399 21.26 -19.93 14.48
C GLN A 399 21.16 -18.68 13.63
N GLN A 400 20.20 -17.81 13.96
CA GLN A 400 19.88 -16.61 13.16
C GLN A 400 21.06 -15.64 13.05
N ASN A 401 21.84 -15.49 14.12
CA ASN A 401 23.05 -14.65 14.14
C ASN A 401 24.11 -15.17 13.15
N LEU A 402 24.33 -16.50 13.08
CA LEU A 402 25.29 -17.08 12.13
C LEU A 402 24.81 -16.99 10.67
N VAL A 403 23.50 -17.06 10.46
CA VAL A 403 22.89 -16.82 9.12
C VAL A 403 23.16 -15.39 8.67
N GLN A 404 22.90 -14.41 9.53
CA GLN A 404 23.15 -13.00 9.23
C GLN A 404 24.64 -12.69 9.08
N GLU A 405 25.49 -13.26 9.94
CA GLU A 405 26.94 -13.08 9.83
C GLU A 405 27.49 -13.67 8.51
N SER A 406 27.00 -14.85 8.10
CA SER A 406 27.35 -15.45 6.83
C SER A 406 26.93 -14.56 5.65
N GLN A 407 25.71 -14.03 5.69
CA GLN A 407 25.22 -13.07 4.69
C GLN A 407 26.11 -11.83 4.60
N ARG A 408 26.42 -11.25 5.76
CA ARG A 408 27.31 -10.08 5.87
C ARG A 408 28.70 -10.36 5.31
N ARG A 409 29.31 -11.51 5.62
CA ARG A 409 30.64 -11.89 5.12
C ARG A 409 30.63 -12.08 3.60
N ILE A 410 29.61 -12.73 3.04
CA ILE A 410 29.47 -12.88 1.58
C ILE A 410 29.33 -11.50 0.93
N PHE A 411 28.51 -10.61 1.48
CA PHE A 411 28.34 -9.25 0.96
C PHE A 411 29.65 -8.44 1.02
N LEU A 412 30.45 -8.58 2.09
CA LEU A 412 31.73 -7.92 2.26
C LEU A 412 32.81 -8.37 1.26
N LEU A 413 32.66 -9.52 0.60
CA LEU A 413 33.53 -9.90 -0.53
C LEU A 413 33.49 -8.88 -1.67
N ASN A 414 32.43 -8.06 -1.71
CA ASN A 414 32.27 -6.98 -2.68
C ASN A 414 32.16 -7.46 -4.14
N PHE A 415 31.79 -8.73 -4.34
CA PHE A 415 31.55 -9.35 -5.65
C PHE A 415 30.07 -9.38 -6.02
N PHE A 416 29.20 -9.13 -5.04
CA PHE A 416 27.76 -9.26 -5.15
C PHE A 416 27.07 -7.90 -4.97
N LYS A 417 26.00 -7.70 -5.71
CA LYS A 417 25.10 -6.56 -5.57
C LYS A 417 24.08 -6.80 -4.45
N ASP A 418 23.64 -8.06 -4.33
CA ASP A 418 22.69 -8.49 -3.31
C ASP A 418 23.00 -9.93 -2.87
N VAL A 419 22.63 -10.25 -1.64
CA VAL A 419 22.72 -11.58 -1.03
C VAL A 419 21.44 -11.81 -0.24
N GLN A 420 20.56 -12.65 -0.76
CA GLN A 420 19.31 -13.01 -0.11
C GLN A 420 19.39 -14.42 0.44
N ILE A 421 18.81 -14.64 1.60
CA ILE A 421 18.73 -15.97 2.21
C ILE A 421 17.28 -16.38 2.23
N GLN A 422 17.01 -17.57 1.69
CA GLN A 422 15.68 -18.16 1.64
C GLN A 422 15.70 -19.44 2.47
N PRO A 423 15.09 -19.42 3.67
CA PRO A 423 14.87 -20.63 4.44
C PRO A 423 13.64 -21.37 3.88
N GLU A 424 13.81 -22.65 3.59
CA GLU A 424 12.72 -23.55 3.22
C GLU A 424 12.53 -24.59 4.33
N TYR A 425 11.37 -24.55 4.95
CA TYR A 425 11.03 -25.44 6.05
C TYR A 425 10.50 -26.79 5.52
N SER A 426 10.90 -27.90 6.16
CA SER A 426 10.37 -29.21 5.80
C SER A 426 8.84 -29.22 5.93
N PRO A 427 8.11 -29.73 4.92
CA PRO A 427 6.67 -29.86 5.01
C PRO A 427 6.21 -30.96 5.98
N VAL A 428 7.13 -31.78 6.47
CA VAL A 428 6.84 -32.84 7.45
C VAL A 428 6.89 -32.25 8.85
N GLU A 429 5.75 -32.18 9.50
CA GLU A 429 5.51 -31.41 10.74
C GLU A 429 6.45 -31.79 11.91
N ASP A 430 6.94 -33.03 11.94
CA ASP A 430 7.80 -33.52 13.03
C ASP A 430 9.31 -33.48 12.75
N GLU A 431 9.74 -33.18 11.53
CA GLU A 431 11.16 -33.25 11.16
C GLU A 431 12.02 -32.07 11.65
N ARG A 432 11.45 -30.91 11.90
CA ARG A 432 12.16 -29.69 12.31
C ARG A 432 13.45 -29.42 11.52
N LEU A 433 13.37 -29.61 10.19
CA LEU A 433 14.48 -29.43 9.28
C LEU A 433 14.29 -28.19 8.42
N VAL A 434 15.36 -27.44 8.22
CA VAL A 434 15.38 -26.25 7.37
C VAL A 434 16.49 -26.35 6.34
N ASP A 435 16.16 -26.04 5.08
CA ASP A 435 17.11 -25.83 4.00
C ASP A 435 17.41 -24.33 3.88
N LEU A 436 18.67 -23.99 3.74
CA LEU A 436 19.11 -22.61 3.57
C LEU A 436 19.67 -22.42 2.16
N THR A 437 19.05 -21.55 1.38
CA THR A 437 19.55 -21.17 0.06
C THR A 437 20.08 -19.74 0.10
N PHE A 438 21.37 -19.58 -0.15
CA PHE A 438 22.02 -18.27 -0.31
C PHE A 438 21.97 -17.86 -1.77
N ASN A 439 21.02 -17.01 -2.14
CA ASN A 439 20.86 -16.44 -3.47
C ASN A 439 21.72 -15.18 -3.62
N VAL A 440 22.70 -15.22 -4.51
CA VAL A 440 23.61 -14.11 -4.74
C VAL A 440 23.40 -13.48 -6.12
N GLU A 441 23.40 -12.14 -6.19
CA GLU A 441 23.38 -11.41 -7.46
C GLU A 441 24.76 -10.80 -7.70
N GLU A 442 25.46 -11.30 -8.72
CA GLU A 442 26.82 -10.85 -9.05
C GLU A 442 26.84 -9.46 -9.69
N ARG A 443 27.87 -8.68 -9.39
CA ARG A 443 28.10 -7.38 -10.01
C ARG A 443 29.40 -7.36 -10.83
N PRO A 444 29.51 -6.49 -11.85
CA PRO A 444 30.78 -6.23 -12.52
C PRO A 444 31.79 -5.64 -11.51
N THR A 445 32.96 -6.24 -11.39
CA THR A 445 33.98 -5.84 -10.40
C THR A 445 35.23 -5.23 -10.99
N GLY A 446 35.42 -5.33 -12.31
CA GLY A 446 36.60 -4.76 -12.98
C GLY A 446 36.64 -3.23 -12.86
N GLN A 447 37.80 -2.68 -12.54
CA GLN A 447 38.05 -1.25 -12.42
C GLN A 447 39.24 -0.85 -13.26
N ALA A 448 39.09 0.21 -14.07
CA ALA A 448 40.19 0.85 -14.75
C ALA A 448 40.36 2.27 -14.17
N SER A 449 41.57 2.64 -13.84
CA SER A 449 41.91 3.98 -13.35
C SER A 449 42.92 4.63 -14.28
N MET A 450 42.79 5.89 -14.51
CA MET A 450 43.74 6.68 -15.30
C MET A 450 44.03 7.98 -14.53
N GLY A 451 45.28 8.26 -14.30
CA GLY A 451 45.75 9.45 -13.64
C GLY A 451 46.85 10.15 -14.42
N ALA A 452 46.83 11.47 -14.36
CA ALA A 452 47.95 12.28 -14.87
C ALA A 452 48.34 13.29 -13.80
N GLY A 453 49.63 13.42 -13.55
CA GLY A 453 50.21 14.34 -12.59
C GLY A 453 51.40 15.08 -13.18
N TYR A 454 51.66 16.28 -12.69
CA TYR A 454 52.86 17.05 -12.99
C TYR A 454 53.66 17.23 -11.72
N SER A 455 54.94 16.94 -11.82
CA SER A 455 55.93 17.16 -10.75
C SER A 455 57.12 17.93 -11.33
N ASP A 456 57.71 18.83 -10.55
CA ASP A 456 58.86 19.60 -10.97
C ASP A 456 60.06 18.70 -11.32
N ARG A 457 60.15 17.54 -10.74
CA ARG A 457 61.23 16.56 -10.94
C ARG A 457 60.99 15.68 -12.17
N ASP A 458 59.77 15.11 -12.28
CA ASP A 458 59.46 14.08 -13.27
C ASP A 458 58.64 14.62 -14.45
N LYS A 459 58.31 15.94 -14.43
CA LYS A 459 57.49 16.64 -15.41
C LYS A 459 56.08 16.06 -15.46
N LEU A 460 55.64 15.54 -16.58
CA LEU A 460 54.34 14.94 -16.75
C LEU A 460 54.45 13.42 -16.51
N VAL A 461 53.71 12.92 -15.53
CA VAL A 461 53.63 11.50 -15.21
C VAL A 461 52.19 11.03 -15.47
N GLY A 462 52.08 9.98 -16.28
CA GLY A 462 50.82 9.29 -16.53
C GLY A 462 50.80 7.95 -15.81
N GLN A 463 49.67 7.62 -15.17
CA GLN A 463 49.44 6.33 -14.54
C GLN A 463 48.18 5.70 -15.09
N ILE A 464 48.26 4.43 -15.47
CA ILE A 464 47.13 3.60 -15.84
C ILE A 464 47.11 2.41 -14.89
N GLY A 465 46.00 2.15 -14.27
CA GLY A 465 45.81 1.01 -13.38
C GLY A 465 44.61 0.18 -13.84
N LEU A 466 44.75 -1.11 -13.84
CA LEU A 466 43.67 -2.06 -14.07
C LEU A 466 43.59 -3.00 -12.85
N ARG A 467 42.43 -3.01 -12.21
CA ARG A 467 42.15 -3.92 -11.09
C ARG A 467 41.05 -4.87 -11.50
N VAL A 468 41.29 -6.16 -11.38
CA VAL A 468 40.32 -7.23 -11.61
C VAL A 468 40.12 -8.03 -10.35
N PRO A 469 39.19 -7.61 -9.47
CA PRO A 469 38.80 -8.39 -8.29
C PRO A 469 38.13 -9.69 -8.74
N ASN A 470 38.22 -10.71 -7.88
CA ASN A 470 37.64 -12.03 -8.14
C ASN A 470 38.11 -12.66 -9.46
N PHE A 471 39.41 -12.57 -9.73
CA PHE A 471 39.99 -13.13 -10.95
C PHE A 471 39.67 -14.63 -11.08
N ARG A 472 39.15 -15.04 -12.24
CA ARG A 472 38.64 -16.40 -12.51
C ARG A 472 37.63 -16.94 -11.50
N GLY A 473 36.95 -16.07 -10.77
CA GLY A 473 35.98 -16.46 -9.74
C GLY A 473 36.61 -17.07 -8.49
N MET A 474 37.91 -16.91 -8.27
CA MET A 474 38.63 -17.53 -7.15
C MET A 474 38.76 -16.61 -5.91
N GLY A 475 38.15 -15.43 -5.95
CA GLY A 475 38.27 -14.44 -4.86
C GLY A 475 39.66 -13.79 -4.78
N GLN A 476 40.46 -13.88 -5.84
CA GLN A 476 41.79 -13.27 -5.91
C GLN A 476 41.72 -11.93 -6.64
N ASN A 477 42.50 -10.97 -6.17
CA ASN A 477 42.64 -9.67 -6.83
C ASN A 477 43.85 -9.72 -7.77
N LEU A 478 43.67 -9.20 -8.97
CA LEU A 478 44.73 -9.02 -9.93
C LEU A 478 44.84 -7.52 -10.22
N ASP A 479 45.98 -6.93 -9.88
CA ASP A 479 46.25 -5.51 -10.04
C ASP A 479 47.44 -5.33 -11.01
N PHE A 480 47.29 -4.48 -12.03
CA PHE A 480 48.31 -4.11 -13.00
C PHE A 480 48.63 -2.64 -12.94
#